data_85ba5ec6528712cba94d721382942757
#
_entry.id   85ba5ec6528712cba94d721382942757
#
_cell.length_a   1.000
_cell.length_b   1.000
_cell.length_c   1.000
_cell.angle_alpha   90.00
_cell.angle_beta   90.00
_cell.angle_gamma   90.00
#
_symmetry.space_group_name_H-M   'P 1'
#
loop_
_entity.id
_entity.type
_entity.pdbx_description
1 polymer ?
#
loop_
_entity_poly.entity_id
_entity_poly.type
_entity_poly.pdbx_seq_one_letter_code
_entity_poly.pdbx_strand_id
1 'polypeptide(L)'
;MAANSGFPLSLDVKGYPVLVLGGDEEAAEKTQRLLEAGAKVTVVAPSLHDTLKDLAASAKVIHRGRHFRDTDLESAILVMNMVRGDRDFSRALFAKAREKKFLLWSVDQPESSTVTMPAVVACGHLRVAISTSGVAPALSGFMKEDMEKIFGEEFAAFVEWLGELREQTKANEPDFEK
;
A
#
# COMPACT_ATOMS: atom_id res chain seq x y z
N MET A 1 12.55 20.98 -3.28
CA MET A 1 12.55 19.55 -2.86
C MET A 1 12.95 18.74 -4.09
N ALA A 2 13.88 17.80 -3.95
CA ALA A 2 14.23 16.92 -5.06
C ALA A 2 13.03 15.99 -5.32
N ALA A 3 12.53 15.96 -6.55
CA ALA A 3 11.49 15.03 -6.96
C ALA A 3 12.03 13.60 -6.79
N ASN A 4 11.21 12.71 -6.19
CA ASN A 4 11.56 11.31 -6.11
C ASN A 4 11.26 10.66 -7.47
N SER A 5 12.29 10.46 -8.27
CA SER A 5 12.20 9.76 -9.57
C SER A 5 12.11 8.23 -9.38
N GLY A 6 11.27 7.79 -8.44
CA GLY A 6 11.12 6.37 -8.12
C GLY A 6 10.71 5.52 -9.33
N PHE A 7 11.17 4.28 -9.34
CA PHE A 7 10.76 3.29 -10.33
C PHE A 7 9.35 2.77 -9.99
N PRO A 8 8.34 2.95 -10.87
CA PRO A 8 6.98 2.48 -10.60
C PRO A 8 6.91 0.96 -10.71
N LEU A 9 6.32 0.34 -9.70
CA LEU A 9 6.08 -1.10 -9.65
C LEU A 9 4.79 -1.40 -8.89
N SER A 10 4.22 -2.57 -9.14
CA SER A 10 3.16 -3.15 -8.31
C SER A 10 3.78 -4.18 -7.38
N LEU A 11 3.56 -4.01 -6.08
CA LEU A 11 4.10 -4.91 -5.05
C LEU A 11 3.06 -5.97 -4.70
N ASP A 12 3.38 -7.24 -4.94
CA ASP A 12 2.59 -8.35 -4.41
C ASP A 12 2.94 -8.57 -2.93
N VAL A 13 1.96 -8.29 -2.08
CA VAL A 13 2.07 -8.45 -0.62
C VAL A 13 1.30 -9.66 -0.09
N LYS A 14 0.70 -10.47 -0.98
CA LYS A 14 -0.13 -11.61 -0.58
C LYS A 14 0.67 -12.64 0.23
N GLY A 15 0.24 -12.83 1.48
CA GLY A 15 0.91 -13.74 2.42
C GLY A 15 2.19 -13.20 3.06
N TYR A 16 2.68 -12.02 2.64
CA TYR A 16 3.87 -11.41 3.21
C TYR A 16 3.57 -10.59 4.47
N PRO A 17 4.51 -10.54 5.43
CA PRO A 17 4.38 -9.74 6.64
C PRO A 17 4.59 -8.25 6.36
N VAL A 18 3.59 -7.45 6.76
CA VAL A 18 3.62 -5.98 6.69
C VAL A 18 3.43 -5.41 8.09
N LEU A 19 4.25 -4.44 8.45
CA LEU A 19 4.20 -3.75 9.73
C LEU A 19 3.58 -2.36 9.58
N VAL A 20 2.57 -2.07 10.39
CA VAL A 20 1.97 -0.74 10.50
C VAL A 20 2.30 -0.16 11.88
N LEU A 21 2.97 0.99 11.90
CA LEU A 21 3.34 1.73 13.12
C LEU A 21 2.39 2.90 13.28
N GLY A 22 1.52 2.86 14.27
CA GLY A 22 0.46 3.82 14.50
C GLY A 22 -0.92 3.17 14.49
N GLY A 23 -1.90 3.83 15.09
CA GLY A 23 -3.23 3.25 15.31
C GLY A 23 -4.37 4.23 15.08
N ASP A 24 -4.15 5.31 14.32
CA ASP A 24 -5.15 6.31 13.97
C ASP A 24 -6.06 5.84 12.81
N GLU A 25 -6.97 6.69 12.38
CA GLU A 25 -7.92 6.44 11.30
C GLU A 25 -7.21 6.15 9.97
N GLU A 26 -6.15 6.89 9.65
CA GLU A 26 -5.40 6.64 8.41
C GLU A 26 -4.64 5.32 8.45
N ALA A 27 -4.10 4.93 9.61
CA ALA A 27 -3.52 3.61 9.82
C ALA A 27 -4.57 2.51 9.59
N ALA A 28 -5.83 2.74 10.00
CA ALA A 28 -6.93 1.81 9.74
C ALA A 28 -7.22 1.67 8.24
N GLU A 29 -7.31 2.79 7.51
CA GLU A 29 -7.52 2.78 6.06
C GLU A 29 -6.41 2.03 5.32
N LYS A 30 -5.15 2.31 5.63
CA LYS A 30 -4.02 1.62 5.00
C LYS A 30 -3.99 0.14 5.35
N THR A 31 -4.33 -0.21 6.60
CA THR A 31 -4.42 -1.61 7.05
C THR A 31 -5.49 -2.38 6.27
N GLN A 32 -6.67 -1.81 6.05
CA GLN A 32 -7.72 -2.45 5.26
C GLN A 32 -7.27 -2.74 3.83
N ARG A 33 -6.65 -1.78 3.16
CA ARG A 33 -6.10 -1.97 1.80
C ARG A 33 -5.02 -3.05 1.74
N LEU A 34 -4.17 -3.15 2.76
CA LEU A 34 -3.16 -4.21 2.87
C LEU A 34 -3.80 -5.59 3.05
N LEU A 35 -4.86 -5.68 3.86
CA LEU A 35 -5.62 -6.92 4.05
C LEU A 35 -6.35 -7.34 2.77
N GLU A 36 -6.95 -6.40 2.03
CA GLU A 36 -7.57 -6.65 0.71
C GLU A 36 -6.54 -7.17 -0.30
N ALA A 37 -5.30 -6.69 -0.23
CA ALA A 37 -4.18 -7.20 -1.01
C ALA A 37 -3.61 -8.54 -0.48
N GLY A 38 -4.17 -9.09 0.60
CA GLY A 38 -3.79 -10.38 1.17
C GLY A 38 -2.55 -10.36 2.06
N ALA A 39 -2.09 -9.20 2.52
CA ALA A 39 -0.95 -9.09 3.43
C ALA A 39 -1.26 -9.65 4.82
N LYS A 40 -0.22 -10.13 5.52
CA LYS A 40 -0.27 -10.46 6.95
C LYS A 40 0.14 -9.24 7.75
N VAL A 41 -0.84 -8.51 8.29
CA VAL A 41 -0.58 -7.22 8.93
C VAL A 41 -0.37 -7.35 10.43
N THR A 42 0.72 -6.76 10.92
CA THR A 42 0.96 -6.49 12.35
C THR A 42 0.86 -4.99 12.59
N VAL A 43 0.01 -4.58 13.53
CA VAL A 43 -0.13 -3.19 13.96
C VAL A 43 0.55 -3.00 15.30
N VAL A 44 1.47 -2.03 15.38
CA VAL A 44 2.16 -1.66 16.64
C VAL A 44 1.75 -0.24 17.02
N ALA A 45 0.93 -0.15 18.05
CA ALA A 45 0.46 1.13 18.59
C ALA A 45 -0.05 0.94 20.03
N PRO A 46 0.15 1.93 20.94
CA PRO A 46 -0.41 1.88 22.30
C PRO A 46 -1.94 1.91 22.33
N SER A 47 -2.54 2.60 21.34
CA SER A 47 -4.00 2.71 21.18
C SER A 47 -4.39 2.51 19.73
N LEU A 48 -5.63 2.08 19.49
CA LEU A 48 -6.17 1.81 18.16
C LEU A 48 -7.45 2.61 17.93
N HIS A 49 -7.63 3.09 16.71
CA HIS A 49 -8.91 3.49 16.15
C HIS A 49 -9.90 2.31 16.18
N ASP A 50 -11.21 2.58 16.27
CA ASP A 50 -12.22 1.53 16.48
C ASP A 50 -12.18 0.46 15.37
N THR A 51 -12.03 0.85 14.12
CA THR A 51 -11.87 -0.09 12.99
C THR A 51 -10.69 -1.06 13.20
N LEU A 52 -9.56 -0.59 13.72
CA LEU A 52 -8.41 -1.45 14.01
C LEU A 52 -8.66 -2.36 15.21
N LYS A 53 -9.44 -1.92 16.21
CA LYS A 53 -9.88 -2.78 17.32
C LYS A 53 -10.72 -3.95 16.82
N ASP A 54 -11.66 -3.68 15.91
CA ASP A 54 -12.52 -4.70 15.31
C ASP A 54 -11.71 -5.70 14.47
N LEU A 55 -10.74 -5.21 13.69
CA LEU A 55 -9.82 -6.06 12.92
C LEU A 55 -8.95 -6.94 13.83
N ALA A 56 -8.50 -6.40 14.96
CA ALA A 56 -7.71 -7.14 15.94
C ALA A 56 -8.58 -8.17 16.69
N ALA A 57 -9.78 -7.80 17.10
CA ALA A 57 -10.73 -8.69 17.77
C ALA A 57 -11.16 -9.86 16.88
N SER A 58 -11.29 -9.63 15.56
CA SER A 58 -11.57 -10.67 14.56
C SER A 58 -10.34 -11.44 14.07
N ALA A 59 -9.17 -11.26 14.71
CA ALA A 59 -7.90 -11.88 14.37
C ALA A 59 -7.43 -11.65 12.90
N LYS A 60 -7.93 -10.61 12.23
CA LYS A 60 -7.48 -10.20 10.89
C LYS A 60 -6.13 -9.51 10.91
N VAL A 61 -5.75 -8.89 12.03
CA VAL A 61 -4.44 -8.30 12.27
C VAL A 61 -3.87 -8.76 13.59
N ILE A 62 -2.54 -8.77 13.70
CA ILE A 62 -1.86 -8.95 14.99
C ILE A 62 -1.65 -7.56 15.60
N HIS A 63 -2.24 -7.29 16.74
CA HIS A 63 -2.02 -6.05 17.47
C HIS A 63 -0.98 -6.23 18.58
N ARG A 64 0.01 -5.33 18.61
CA ARG A 64 0.98 -5.19 19.70
C ARG A 64 0.71 -3.86 20.42
N GLY A 65 0.00 -3.92 21.54
CA GLY A 65 -0.48 -2.76 22.33
C GLY A 65 0.66 -2.05 23.09
N ARG A 66 1.65 -1.56 22.37
CA ARG A 66 2.85 -0.89 22.91
C ARG A 66 3.51 0.00 21.85
N HIS A 67 4.53 0.76 22.29
CA HIS A 67 5.42 1.46 21.36
C HIS A 67 6.30 0.48 20.56
N PHE A 68 6.77 0.94 19.42
CA PHE A 68 7.67 0.25 18.52
C PHE A 68 8.94 -0.24 19.23
N ARG A 69 9.44 -1.40 18.78
CA ARG A 69 10.76 -1.97 19.14
C ARG A 69 11.45 -2.47 17.88
N ASP A 70 12.78 -2.45 17.87
CA ASP A 70 13.58 -2.90 16.72
C ASP A 70 13.30 -4.34 16.28
N THR A 71 12.91 -5.19 17.22
CA THR A 71 12.50 -6.58 16.95
C THR A 71 11.21 -6.68 16.12
N ASP A 72 10.43 -5.61 16.01
CA ASP A 72 9.24 -5.59 15.17
C ASP A 72 9.57 -5.61 13.67
N LEU A 73 10.81 -5.27 13.30
CA LEU A 73 11.28 -5.21 11.91
C LEU A 73 11.75 -6.56 11.35
N GLU A 74 11.94 -7.58 12.18
CA GLU A 74 12.70 -8.80 11.81
C GLU A 74 12.12 -9.55 10.60
N SER A 75 10.83 -9.50 10.38
CA SER A 75 10.18 -10.20 9.27
C SER A 75 9.48 -9.30 8.26
N ALA A 76 9.36 -7.99 8.54
CA ALA A 76 8.57 -7.10 7.70
C ALA A 76 9.27 -6.80 6.38
N ILE A 77 8.57 -7.05 5.25
CA ILE A 77 9.04 -6.63 3.92
C ILE A 77 8.68 -5.18 3.62
N LEU A 78 7.58 -4.70 4.19
CA LEU A 78 7.07 -3.34 4.08
C LEU A 78 6.71 -2.82 5.48
N VAL A 79 7.14 -1.61 5.77
CA VAL A 79 6.78 -0.88 6.98
C VAL A 79 6.04 0.39 6.60
N MET A 80 4.83 0.54 7.15
CA MET A 80 4.00 1.74 7.02
C MET A 80 4.14 2.54 8.32
N ASN A 81 4.93 3.60 8.31
CA ASN A 81 5.09 4.49 9.45
C ASN A 81 4.03 5.59 9.43
N MET A 82 3.01 5.44 10.25
CA MET A 82 1.89 6.39 10.41
C MET A 82 2.12 7.36 11.59
N VAL A 83 3.29 7.29 12.25
CA VAL A 83 3.62 8.20 13.38
C VAL A 83 3.93 9.58 12.83
N ARG A 84 3.06 10.55 13.16
CA ARG A 84 3.24 11.95 12.78
C ARG A 84 4.02 12.73 13.82
N GLY A 85 4.71 13.79 13.38
CA GLY A 85 5.36 14.75 14.27
C GLY A 85 6.73 14.33 14.79
N ASP A 86 7.08 13.05 14.77
CA ASP A 86 8.39 12.53 15.22
C ASP A 86 9.33 12.30 14.03
N ARG A 87 10.01 13.38 13.61
CA ARG A 87 10.96 13.34 12.50
C ARG A 87 12.23 12.54 12.83
N ASP A 88 12.66 12.54 14.08
CA ASP A 88 13.86 11.82 14.48
C ASP A 88 13.61 10.31 14.48
N PHE A 89 12.46 9.87 14.94
CA PHE A 89 12.01 8.50 14.81
C PHE A 89 11.96 8.07 13.33
N SER A 90 11.35 8.86 12.47
CA SER A 90 11.23 8.55 11.03
C SER A 90 12.59 8.47 10.34
N ARG A 91 13.55 9.37 10.67
CA ARG A 91 14.93 9.29 10.16
C ARG A 91 15.66 8.04 10.65
N ALA A 92 15.52 7.70 11.93
CA ALA A 92 16.12 6.48 12.49
C ALA A 92 15.56 5.23 11.80
N LEU A 93 14.24 5.20 11.57
CA LEU A 93 13.58 4.11 10.87
C LEU A 93 14.04 4.01 9.39
N PHE A 94 14.22 5.16 8.72
CA PHE A 94 14.76 5.23 7.36
C PHE A 94 16.20 4.70 7.27
N ALA A 95 17.06 5.04 8.23
CA ALA A 95 18.40 4.47 8.29
C ALA A 95 18.38 2.94 8.42
N LYS A 96 17.50 2.41 9.28
CA LYS A 96 17.28 0.96 9.43
C LYS A 96 16.73 0.32 8.15
N ALA A 97 15.83 1.00 7.42
CA ALA A 97 15.29 0.50 6.16
C ALA A 97 16.39 0.36 5.10
N ARG A 98 17.32 1.32 5.05
CA ARG A 98 18.48 1.25 4.15
C ARG A 98 19.46 0.13 4.50
N GLU A 99 19.68 -0.11 5.77
CA GLU A 99 20.56 -1.16 6.29
C GLU A 99 19.94 -2.56 6.09
N LYS A 100 18.73 -2.76 6.59
CA LYS A 100 18.04 -4.06 6.60
C LYS A 100 17.29 -4.40 5.31
N LYS A 101 17.20 -3.44 4.36
CA LYS A 101 16.61 -3.62 3.02
C LYS A 101 15.11 -3.90 2.99
N PHE A 102 14.34 -3.45 3.98
CA PHE A 102 12.88 -3.45 3.89
C PHE A 102 12.36 -2.18 3.22
N LEU A 103 11.16 -2.24 2.65
CA LEU A 103 10.48 -1.09 2.09
C LEU A 103 9.84 -0.25 3.20
N LEU A 104 10.03 1.07 3.16
CA LEU A 104 9.49 2.00 4.14
C LEU A 104 8.70 3.11 3.47
N TRP A 105 7.47 3.29 3.91
CA TRP A 105 6.69 4.49 3.66
C TRP A 105 6.41 5.21 4.98
N SER A 106 6.71 6.50 5.05
CA SER A 106 6.42 7.35 6.22
C SER A 106 5.44 8.44 5.82
N VAL A 107 4.35 8.55 6.57
CA VAL A 107 3.30 9.55 6.34
C VAL A 107 3.90 10.96 6.41
N ASP A 108 3.55 11.80 5.44
CA ASP A 108 3.96 13.21 5.33
C ASP A 108 5.49 13.45 5.36
N GLN A 109 6.30 12.39 5.15
CA GLN A 109 7.78 12.45 5.22
C GLN A 109 8.43 11.68 4.05
N PRO A 110 8.30 12.18 2.81
CA PRO A 110 8.86 11.51 1.63
C PRO A 110 10.39 11.37 1.70
N GLU A 111 11.09 12.28 2.38
CA GLU A 111 12.54 12.22 2.61
C GLU A 111 12.96 11.08 3.55
N SER A 112 12.04 10.57 4.35
CA SER A 112 12.22 9.42 5.26
C SER A 112 11.50 8.18 4.76
N SER A 113 11.34 8.04 3.46
CA SER A 113 10.66 6.91 2.80
C SER A 113 11.55 6.30 1.72
N THR A 114 11.51 4.98 1.56
CA THR A 114 12.17 4.27 0.45
C THR A 114 11.21 3.99 -0.69
N VAL A 115 9.90 4.10 -0.44
CA VAL A 115 8.82 3.97 -1.43
C VAL A 115 7.86 5.14 -1.31
N THR A 116 7.17 5.44 -2.39
CA THR A 116 6.09 6.45 -2.42
C THR A 116 4.78 5.79 -2.81
N MET A 117 3.67 6.29 -2.28
CA MET A 117 2.35 5.80 -2.65
C MET A 117 1.72 6.75 -3.68
N PRO A 118 1.43 6.27 -4.89
CA PRO A 118 0.70 7.05 -5.89
C PRO A 118 -0.77 7.19 -5.50
N ALA A 119 -1.48 8.11 -6.12
CA ALA A 119 -2.93 8.07 -6.19
C ALA A 119 -3.34 6.86 -7.06
N VAL A 120 -4.29 6.05 -6.59
CA VAL A 120 -4.69 4.81 -7.30
C VAL A 120 -6.17 4.86 -7.62
N VAL A 121 -6.50 4.65 -8.88
CA VAL A 121 -7.83 4.29 -9.36
C VAL A 121 -7.93 2.77 -9.40
N ALA A 122 -8.98 2.22 -8.81
CA ALA A 122 -9.24 0.80 -8.77
C ALA A 122 -10.64 0.51 -9.32
N CYS A 123 -10.73 -0.29 -10.39
CA CYS A 123 -11.98 -0.67 -11.00
C CYS A 123 -11.91 -2.14 -11.46
N GLY A 124 -12.55 -3.04 -10.73
CA GLY A 124 -12.38 -4.47 -10.95
C GLY A 124 -10.90 -4.88 -10.89
N HIS A 125 -10.40 -5.45 -11.96
CA HIS A 125 -8.98 -5.81 -12.12
C HIS A 125 -8.09 -4.66 -12.58
N LEU A 126 -8.66 -3.53 -13.05
CA LEU A 126 -7.87 -2.38 -13.46
C LEU A 126 -7.27 -1.67 -12.25
N ARG A 127 -5.99 -1.32 -12.34
CA ARG A 127 -5.30 -0.43 -11.40
C ARG A 127 -4.54 0.62 -12.19
N VAL A 128 -4.87 1.89 -11.98
CA VAL A 128 -4.14 3.03 -12.55
C VAL A 128 -3.44 3.78 -11.43
N ALA A 129 -2.12 3.82 -11.46
CA ALA A 129 -1.30 4.51 -10.48
C ALA A 129 -0.83 5.86 -11.06
N ILE A 130 -1.16 6.95 -10.39
CA ILE A 130 -0.85 8.31 -10.81
C ILE A 130 0.14 8.91 -9.83
N SER A 131 1.34 9.21 -10.30
CA SER A 131 2.39 9.83 -9.49
C SER A 131 2.91 11.08 -10.18
N THR A 132 3.03 12.15 -9.42
CA THR A 132 3.72 13.39 -9.83
C THR A 132 5.09 13.50 -9.15
N SER A 133 5.63 12.39 -8.63
CA SER A 133 6.89 12.32 -7.88
C SER A 133 6.92 13.30 -6.68
N GLY A 134 5.76 13.60 -6.10
CA GLY A 134 5.61 14.52 -4.98
C GLY A 134 5.63 16.01 -5.37
N VAL A 135 5.75 16.35 -6.66
CA VAL A 135 5.80 17.74 -7.12
C VAL A 135 4.42 18.41 -7.08
N ALA A 136 3.37 17.67 -7.45
CA ALA A 136 2.02 18.20 -7.52
C ALA A 136 0.99 17.18 -6.99
N PRO A 137 0.91 16.92 -5.67
CA PRO A 137 -0.01 15.92 -5.11
C PRO A 137 -1.48 16.21 -5.42
N ALA A 138 -1.89 17.48 -5.43
CA ALA A 138 -3.26 17.88 -5.75
C ALA A 138 -3.64 17.48 -7.19
N LEU A 139 -2.71 17.61 -8.16
CA LEU A 139 -2.95 17.19 -9.54
C LEU A 139 -3.22 15.68 -9.62
N SER A 140 -2.45 14.86 -8.89
CA SER A 140 -2.70 13.41 -8.85
C SER A 140 -4.07 13.07 -8.27
N GLY A 141 -4.54 13.84 -7.29
CA GLY A 141 -5.89 13.72 -6.72
C GLY A 141 -6.97 14.03 -7.74
N PHE A 142 -6.90 15.18 -8.41
CA PHE A 142 -7.88 15.56 -9.45
C PHE A 142 -7.90 14.55 -10.60
N MET A 143 -6.73 14.11 -11.09
CA MET A 143 -6.67 13.11 -12.16
C MET A 143 -7.30 11.78 -11.72
N LYS A 144 -7.11 11.38 -10.46
CA LYS A 144 -7.76 10.20 -9.89
C LYS A 144 -9.28 10.35 -9.94
N GLU A 145 -9.82 11.45 -9.41
CA GLU A 145 -11.27 11.73 -9.38
C GLU A 145 -11.89 11.72 -10.79
N ASP A 146 -11.21 12.29 -11.79
CA ASP A 146 -11.69 12.30 -13.15
C ASP A 146 -11.64 10.91 -13.79
N MET A 147 -10.61 10.13 -13.53
CA MET A 147 -10.52 8.74 -14.01
C MET A 147 -11.56 7.83 -13.33
N GLU A 148 -11.87 8.03 -12.06
CA GLU A 148 -12.93 7.28 -11.36
C GLU A 148 -14.32 7.49 -11.98
N LYS A 149 -14.57 8.65 -12.60
CA LYS A 149 -15.80 8.91 -13.35
C LYS A 149 -15.87 8.15 -14.69
N ILE A 150 -14.71 7.85 -15.27
CA ILE A 150 -14.60 7.14 -16.56
C ILE A 150 -14.67 5.62 -16.36
N PHE A 151 -14.01 5.12 -15.32
CA PHE A 151 -13.89 3.68 -15.04
C PHE A 151 -14.92 3.22 -14.02
N GLY A 152 -16.17 3.05 -14.46
CA GLY A 152 -17.28 2.54 -13.66
C GLY A 152 -17.43 1.02 -13.69
N GLU A 153 -18.55 0.53 -13.12
CA GLU A 153 -18.87 -0.91 -13.04
C GLU A 153 -18.91 -1.59 -14.41
N GLU A 154 -19.42 -0.90 -15.45
CA GLU A 154 -19.45 -1.44 -16.81
C GLU A 154 -18.05 -1.70 -17.36
N PHE A 155 -17.09 -0.83 -17.04
CA PHE A 155 -15.70 -1.01 -17.44
C PHE A 155 -15.05 -2.16 -16.67
N ALA A 156 -15.37 -2.35 -15.39
CA ALA A 156 -14.92 -3.50 -14.62
C ALA A 156 -15.37 -4.82 -15.24
N ALA A 157 -16.66 -4.92 -15.59
CA ALA A 157 -17.22 -6.09 -16.27
C ALA A 157 -16.58 -6.34 -17.63
N PHE A 158 -16.30 -5.28 -18.39
CA PHE A 158 -15.58 -5.39 -19.67
C PHE A 158 -14.17 -5.95 -19.53
N VAL A 159 -13.41 -5.50 -18.51
CA VAL A 159 -12.06 -6.01 -18.25
C VAL A 159 -12.09 -7.50 -17.83
N GLU A 160 -13.08 -7.90 -17.04
CA GLU A 160 -13.29 -9.30 -16.66
C GLU A 160 -13.59 -10.18 -17.89
N TRP A 161 -14.52 -9.73 -18.74
CA TRP A 161 -14.82 -10.41 -20.00
C TRP A 161 -13.59 -10.55 -20.93
N LEU A 162 -12.74 -9.51 -21.01
CA LEU A 162 -11.48 -9.60 -21.77
C LEU A 162 -10.53 -10.66 -21.17
N GLY A 163 -10.51 -10.81 -19.86
CA GLY A 163 -9.75 -11.86 -19.18
C GLY A 163 -10.24 -13.26 -19.57
N GLU A 164 -11.56 -13.49 -19.55
CA GLU A 164 -12.18 -14.75 -19.97
C GLU A 164 -11.89 -15.06 -21.45
N LEU A 165 -12.03 -14.05 -22.33
CA LEU A 165 -11.74 -14.19 -23.75
C LEU A 165 -10.26 -14.58 -23.98
N ARG A 166 -9.33 -13.96 -23.26
CA ARG A 166 -7.91 -14.29 -23.32
C ARG A 166 -7.64 -15.75 -22.94
N GLU A 167 -8.25 -16.26 -21.88
CA GLU A 167 -8.08 -17.66 -21.47
C GLU A 167 -8.70 -18.64 -22.49
N GLN A 168 -9.85 -18.32 -23.08
CA GLN A 168 -10.46 -19.11 -24.16
C GLN A 168 -9.55 -19.15 -25.40
N THR A 169 -8.98 -18.00 -25.79
CA THR A 169 -8.07 -17.93 -26.94
C THR A 169 -6.80 -18.74 -26.72
N LYS A 170 -6.20 -18.65 -25.52
CA LYS A 170 -5.03 -19.45 -25.14
C LYS A 170 -5.30 -20.99 -25.23
N ALA A 171 -6.49 -21.41 -24.82
CA ALA A 171 -6.88 -22.83 -24.86
C ALA A 171 -7.05 -23.32 -26.28
N ASN A 172 -7.47 -22.47 -27.22
CA ASN A 172 -7.76 -22.82 -28.60
C ASN A 172 -6.58 -22.60 -29.57
N GLU A 173 -5.65 -21.72 -29.21
CA GLU A 173 -4.48 -21.35 -30.04
C GLU A 173 -3.19 -21.53 -29.24
N PRO A 174 -2.52 -22.71 -29.32
CA PRO A 174 -1.29 -22.99 -28.55
C PRO A 174 -0.12 -22.02 -28.83
N ASP A 175 -0.13 -21.32 -29.96
CA ASP A 175 0.91 -20.39 -30.42
C ASP A 175 0.57 -18.89 -30.02
N PHE A 176 -0.42 -18.65 -29.19
CA PHE A 176 -0.85 -17.30 -28.80
C PHE A 176 0.24 -16.44 -28.11
N GLU A 177 1.26 -17.06 -27.56
CA GLU A 177 2.37 -16.36 -26.87
C GLU A 177 3.56 -16.01 -27.80
N LYS A 178 3.48 -16.28 -29.09
CA LYS A 178 4.44 -15.83 -30.10
C LYS A 178 3.97 -14.57 -30.79
#